data_59de6c4ba080fe002d9f27f6fbc794b1
#
_entry.id   59de6c4ba080fe002d9f27f6fbc794b1
#
_cell.length_a   1.000
_cell.length_b   1.000
_cell.length_c   1.000
_cell.angle_alpha   90.00
_cell.angle_beta   90.00
_cell.angle_gamma   90.00
#
_symmetry.space_group_name_H-M   'P 1'
#
loop_
_entity.id
_entity.type
_entity.pdbx_description
1 polymer ?
#
loop_
_entity_poly.entity_id
_entity_poly.type
_entity_poly.pdbx_seq_one_letter_code
_entity_poly.pdbx_strand_id
1 'polypeptide(L)'
;MRCRTVLGGALALLAWLAIPAAAQQPDRWTIPIHTHTLDNGLTVVVSEDRSSPTVGVSVVYHVGMRLEPENRTGFAHLFEHLMFQGTPVAPKGTFDRVIQGGGGILNGSTRPDYTNYIETAPVSALRPILWLEADRMKTLDFSETNLKNQQDVVKEEIRNNVQNQPYGGFMWIDIGMQAFQKWENNHDGYGSFKDLEGATLADVEGFHRDYYGPNNAVIGIVGDIAPAEAFAMVEEYFGAIPARPTPPRRSSRSTA
;
A
#
# COMPACT_ATOMS: atom_id res chain seq x y z
N MET A 1 30.51 76.88 36.21
CA MET A 1 31.65 75.94 36.22
C MET A 1 31.13 74.49 36.14
N ARG A 2 31.49 73.81 35.10
CA ARG A 2 31.62 72.32 34.93
C ARG A 2 30.47 71.43 35.44
N CYS A 3 29.59 71.08 34.54
CA CYS A 3 28.82 69.84 34.53
C CYS A 3 29.08 69.11 33.23
N ARG A 4 30.11 68.26 33.20
CA ARG A 4 30.44 67.32 32.09
C ARG A 4 30.97 66.08 32.81
N THR A 5 30.38 64.96 32.55
CA THR A 5 30.79 63.55 32.73
C THR A 5 29.80 62.74 33.61
N VAL A 6 28.62 62.42 33.04
CA VAL A 6 27.82 61.24 33.43
C VAL A 6 27.07 60.58 32.27
N LEU A 7 27.45 60.85 31.01
CA LEU A 7 26.74 60.20 29.87
C LEU A 7 27.53 59.06 29.21
N GLY A 8 28.69 58.68 29.71
CA GLY A 8 29.54 57.63 29.09
C GLY A 8 29.36 56.23 29.60
N GLY A 9 28.68 56.03 30.71
CA GLY A 9 28.63 54.72 31.40
C GLY A 9 27.43 53.81 31.04
N ALA A 10 26.36 54.40 30.46
CA ALA A 10 25.12 53.61 30.21
C ALA A 10 25.07 52.87 28.86
N LEU A 11 25.90 53.24 27.91
CA LEU A 11 25.92 52.57 26.58
C LEU A 11 26.80 51.31 26.52
N ALA A 12 27.72 51.13 27.45
CA ALA A 12 28.60 49.96 27.48
C ALA A 12 27.99 48.70 28.11
N LEU A 13 26.91 48.86 28.89
CA LEU A 13 26.23 47.73 29.58
C LEU A 13 25.14 47.06 28.72
N LEU A 14 24.70 47.69 27.66
CA LEU A 14 23.68 47.12 26.77
C LEU A 14 24.26 46.24 25.65
N ALA A 15 25.58 46.28 25.41
CA ALA A 15 26.22 45.47 24.35
C ALA A 15 26.54 44.02 24.79
N TRP A 16 26.37 43.65 26.04
CA TRP A 16 26.69 42.31 26.56
C TRP A 16 25.50 41.37 26.70
N LEU A 17 24.28 41.81 26.35
CA LEU A 17 23.07 40.99 26.42
C LEU A 17 22.61 40.45 25.05
N ALA A 18 23.33 40.75 23.97
CA ALA A 18 23.10 40.09 22.68
C ALA A 18 23.91 38.78 22.59
N ILE A 19 23.66 37.84 23.49
CA ILE A 19 24.01 36.45 23.19
C ILE A 19 23.09 36.07 22.03
N PRO A 20 23.64 35.76 20.84
CA PRO A 20 22.80 35.16 19.79
C PRO A 20 22.24 33.91 20.45
N ALA A 21 20.93 33.90 20.71
CA ALA A 21 20.23 32.67 20.91
C ALA A 21 20.46 31.89 19.60
N ALA A 22 21.47 31.03 19.58
CA ALA A 22 21.59 29.99 18.60
C ALA A 22 20.26 29.26 18.70
N ALA A 23 19.36 29.54 17.77
CA ALA A 23 18.13 28.83 17.62
C ALA A 23 18.57 27.36 17.47
N GLN A 24 18.48 26.59 18.54
CA GLN A 24 18.60 25.15 18.46
C GLN A 24 17.57 24.77 17.41
N GLN A 25 18.05 24.43 16.23
CA GLN A 25 17.19 23.80 15.23
C GLN A 25 16.60 22.60 15.98
N PRO A 26 15.26 22.49 16.06
CA PRO A 26 14.69 21.31 16.68
C PRO A 26 15.31 20.11 15.99
N ASP A 27 15.81 19.16 16.78
CA ASP A 27 16.33 17.90 16.25
C ASP A 27 15.33 17.41 15.21
N ARG A 28 15.75 17.38 13.94
CA ARG A 28 14.90 16.88 12.88
C ARG A 28 14.69 15.41 13.19
N TRP A 29 13.49 15.13 13.72
CA TRP A 29 13.07 13.75 13.90
C TRP A 29 13.09 13.07 12.52
N THR A 30 13.94 12.08 12.37
CA THR A 30 14.09 11.32 11.12
C THR A 30 13.72 9.87 11.41
N ILE A 31 12.85 9.34 10.57
CA ILE A 31 12.55 7.90 10.58
C ILE A 31 13.70 7.20 9.86
N PRO A 32 14.45 6.27 10.50
CA PRO A 32 15.45 5.49 9.81
C PRO A 32 14.78 4.58 8.78
N ILE A 33 15.21 4.67 7.53
CA ILE A 33 14.70 3.86 6.43
C ILE A 33 15.87 3.10 5.80
N HIS A 34 15.72 1.77 5.73
CA HIS A 34 16.67 0.88 5.07
C HIS A 34 15.97 0.23 3.87
N THR A 35 16.64 0.21 2.72
CA THR A 35 16.07 -0.33 1.47
C THR A 35 17.01 -1.38 0.90
N HIS A 36 16.42 -2.47 0.42
CA HIS A 36 17.11 -3.53 -0.30
C HIS A 36 16.27 -3.99 -1.49
N THR A 37 16.89 -4.37 -2.59
CA THR A 37 16.19 -4.92 -3.75
C THR A 37 16.72 -6.32 -4.03
N LEU A 38 15.83 -7.30 -4.07
CA LEU A 38 16.15 -8.68 -4.39
C LEU A 38 16.49 -8.84 -5.89
N ASP A 39 17.15 -9.91 -6.25
CA ASP A 39 17.53 -10.21 -7.64
C ASP A 39 16.32 -10.33 -8.59
N ASN A 40 15.16 -10.73 -8.06
CA ASN A 40 13.90 -10.79 -8.81
C ASN A 40 13.18 -9.44 -8.96
N GLY A 41 13.79 -8.35 -8.47
CA GLY A 41 13.29 -6.98 -8.59
C GLY A 41 12.35 -6.52 -7.47
N LEU A 42 12.05 -7.36 -6.48
CA LEU A 42 11.24 -6.97 -5.32
C LEU A 42 12.02 -5.97 -4.47
N THR A 43 11.40 -4.81 -4.23
CA THR A 43 11.98 -3.80 -3.33
C THR A 43 11.45 -3.98 -1.92
N VAL A 44 12.35 -3.99 -0.94
CA VAL A 44 12.04 -4.12 0.48
C VAL A 44 12.47 -2.85 1.21
N VAL A 45 11.56 -2.28 1.98
CA VAL A 45 11.77 -1.07 2.79
C VAL A 45 11.53 -1.41 4.24
N VAL A 46 12.51 -1.18 5.10
CA VAL A 46 12.43 -1.52 6.52
C VAL A 46 12.69 -0.28 7.37
N SER A 47 11.86 -0.08 8.38
CA SER A 47 12.06 0.91 9.44
C SER A 47 11.96 0.23 10.80
N GLU A 48 13.08 0.18 11.52
CA GLU A 48 13.13 -0.42 12.86
C GLU A 48 12.48 0.52 13.89
N ASP A 49 11.52 0.00 14.65
CA ASP A 49 10.90 0.67 15.79
C ASP A 49 10.68 -0.33 16.93
N ARG A 50 11.49 -0.22 17.96
CA ARG A 50 11.46 -1.11 19.14
C ARG A 50 10.56 -0.60 20.27
N SER A 51 9.74 0.40 20.01
CA SER A 51 8.84 0.97 21.02
C SER A 51 7.71 0.02 21.45
N SER A 52 7.38 -0.96 20.59
CA SER A 52 6.36 -1.97 20.84
C SER A 52 6.78 -3.30 20.18
N PRO A 53 6.46 -4.48 20.78
CA PRO A 53 6.77 -5.79 20.21
C PRO A 53 5.80 -6.15 19.05
N THR A 54 5.56 -5.20 18.16
CA THR A 54 4.66 -5.32 17.01
C THR A 54 5.37 -5.02 15.71
N VAL A 55 4.81 -5.51 14.62
CA VAL A 55 5.26 -5.26 13.27
C VAL A 55 4.07 -4.93 12.37
N GLY A 56 4.25 -3.94 11.51
CA GLY A 56 3.39 -3.66 10.38
C GLY A 56 4.07 -4.12 9.10
N VAL A 57 3.34 -4.86 8.27
CA VAL A 57 3.76 -5.26 6.92
C VAL A 57 2.81 -4.63 5.91
N SER A 58 3.34 -4.11 4.82
CA SER A 58 2.53 -3.62 3.70
C SER A 58 3.15 -4.11 2.39
N VAL A 59 2.39 -4.88 1.63
CA VAL A 59 2.78 -5.28 0.27
C VAL A 59 1.99 -4.43 -0.72
N VAL A 60 2.70 -3.62 -1.48
CA VAL A 60 2.14 -2.67 -2.45
C VAL A 60 2.46 -3.15 -3.86
N TYR A 61 1.44 -3.44 -4.65
CA TYR A 61 1.56 -3.74 -6.06
C TYR A 61 1.25 -2.51 -6.90
N HIS A 62 2.08 -2.22 -7.90
CA HIS A 62 1.88 -1.10 -8.84
C HIS A 62 0.80 -1.44 -9.88
N VAL A 63 -0.39 -1.73 -9.39
CA VAL A 63 -1.58 -1.98 -10.18
C VAL A 63 -2.78 -1.44 -9.44
N GLY A 64 -3.61 -0.66 -10.11
CA GLY A 64 -4.82 -0.06 -9.57
C GLY A 64 -5.81 0.24 -10.68
N MET A 65 -6.84 1.00 -10.35
CA MET A 65 -7.95 1.30 -11.25
C MET A 65 -7.50 1.83 -12.62
N ARG A 66 -6.44 2.63 -12.69
CA ARG A 66 -5.93 3.20 -13.96
C ARG A 66 -5.46 2.18 -14.99
N LEU A 67 -5.14 0.98 -14.57
CA LEU A 67 -4.66 -0.08 -15.45
C LEU A 67 -5.78 -1.00 -15.92
N GLU A 68 -7.00 -0.74 -15.50
CA GLU A 68 -8.17 -1.52 -15.92
C GLU A 68 -8.43 -1.35 -17.43
N PRO A 69 -8.63 -2.45 -18.17
CA PRO A 69 -9.06 -2.36 -19.55
C PRO A 69 -10.48 -1.78 -19.68
N GLU A 70 -10.80 -1.20 -20.81
CA GLU A 70 -12.18 -0.84 -21.16
C GLU A 70 -13.07 -2.10 -21.08
N ASN A 71 -14.27 -1.94 -20.55
CA ASN A 71 -15.24 -3.02 -20.26
C ASN A 71 -14.77 -4.03 -19.18
N ARG A 72 -13.85 -3.60 -18.31
CA ARG A 72 -13.37 -4.33 -17.12
C ARG A 72 -13.23 -3.40 -15.93
N THR A 73 -14.19 -2.47 -15.74
CA THR A 73 -14.21 -1.55 -14.60
C THR A 73 -14.41 -2.31 -13.30
N GLY A 74 -13.72 -1.89 -12.24
CA GLY A 74 -13.74 -2.55 -10.94
C GLY A 74 -12.89 -3.83 -10.86
N PHE A 75 -12.10 -4.12 -11.90
CA PHE A 75 -11.32 -5.35 -11.95
C PHE A 75 -10.18 -5.36 -10.93
N ALA A 76 -9.51 -4.22 -10.71
CA ALA A 76 -8.49 -4.08 -9.68
C ALA A 76 -9.08 -4.26 -8.28
N HIS A 77 -10.28 -3.74 -8.02
CA HIS A 77 -10.98 -3.91 -6.77
C HIS A 77 -11.47 -5.37 -6.57
N LEU A 78 -12.06 -5.99 -7.60
CA LEU A 78 -12.39 -7.41 -7.56
C LEU A 78 -11.16 -8.25 -7.24
N PHE A 79 -9.99 -7.86 -7.77
CA PHE A 79 -8.74 -8.57 -7.54
C PHE A 79 -8.24 -8.42 -6.11
N GLU A 80 -8.42 -7.26 -5.48
CA GLU A 80 -8.17 -7.07 -4.05
C GLU A 80 -8.89 -8.16 -3.23
N HIS A 81 -10.18 -8.38 -3.51
CA HIS A 81 -10.97 -9.42 -2.84
C HIS A 81 -10.47 -10.84 -3.13
N LEU A 82 -10.12 -11.13 -4.38
CA LEU A 82 -9.64 -12.46 -4.79
C LEU A 82 -8.34 -12.86 -4.08
N MET A 83 -7.47 -11.90 -3.76
CA MET A 83 -6.23 -12.14 -3.04
C MET A 83 -6.42 -12.69 -1.61
N PHE A 84 -7.62 -12.60 -1.04
CA PHE A 84 -7.98 -13.17 0.25
C PHE A 84 -8.68 -14.54 0.15
N GLN A 85 -8.92 -15.04 -1.08
CA GLN A 85 -9.68 -16.28 -1.27
C GLN A 85 -8.84 -17.56 -1.16
N GLY A 86 -7.55 -17.41 -0.85
CA GLY A 86 -6.63 -18.52 -0.62
C GLY A 86 -5.87 -18.96 -1.88
N THR A 87 -5.05 -19.97 -1.65
CA THR A 87 -4.17 -20.61 -2.62
C THR A 87 -4.33 -22.13 -2.51
N PRO A 88 -3.75 -22.93 -3.40
CA PRO A 88 -3.71 -24.39 -3.24
C PRO A 88 -3.02 -24.86 -1.94
N VAL A 89 -2.10 -24.05 -1.37
CA VAL A 89 -1.33 -24.39 -0.17
C VAL A 89 -1.95 -23.77 1.09
N ALA A 90 -2.47 -22.54 0.99
CA ALA A 90 -3.15 -21.82 2.06
C ALA A 90 -4.63 -21.59 1.68
N PRO A 91 -5.52 -22.57 1.91
CA PRO A 91 -6.92 -22.46 1.52
C PRO A 91 -7.62 -21.26 2.17
N LYS A 92 -8.75 -20.83 1.57
CA LYS A 92 -9.61 -19.73 2.04
C LYS A 92 -9.78 -19.74 3.56
N GLY A 93 -9.66 -18.56 4.18
CA GLY A 93 -9.74 -18.36 5.62
C GLY A 93 -8.43 -18.66 6.38
N THR A 94 -7.37 -19.12 5.70
CA THR A 94 -6.06 -19.32 6.34
C THR A 94 -5.44 -18.00 6.76
N PHE A 95 -5.52 -16.95 5.93
CA PHE A 95 -5.05 -15.61 6.27
C PHE A 95 -5.68 -15.10 7.56
N ASP A 96 -7.01 -15.08 7.63
CA ASP A 96 -7.74 -14.62 8.81
C ASP A 96 -7.37 -15.43 10.06
N ARG A 97 -7.37 -16.74 9.94
CA ARG A 97 -7.06 -17.64 11.07
C ARG A 97 -5.64 -17.45 11.59
N VAL A 98 -4.66 -17.31 10.71
CA VAL A 98 -3.25 -17.17 11.10
C VAL A 98 -2.98 -15.79 11.67
N ILE A 99 -3.43 -14.74 11.01
CA ILE A 99 -3.13 -13.36 11.41
C ILE A 99 -3.97 -12.96 12.63
N GLN A 100 -5.29 -13.12 12.57
CA GLN A 100 -6.17 -12.78 13.70
C GLN A 100 -5.98 -13.72 14.88
N GLY A 101 -5.77 -15.02 14.62
CA GLY A 101 -5.41 -15.98 15.66
C GLY A 101 -4.09 -15.69 16.35
N GLY A 102 -3.16 -15.02 15.66
CA GLY A 102 -1.90 -14.50 16.19
C GLY A 102 -2.03 -13.13 16.88
N GLY A 103 -3.25 -12.58 17.00
CA GLY A 103 -3.50 -11.27 17.63
C GLY A 103 -3.28 -10.08 16.67
N GLY A 104 -3.21 -10.33 15.37
CA GLY A 104 -3.07 -9.31 14.33
C GLY A 104 -4.38 -8.90 13.67
N ILE A 105 -4.27 -7.90 12.83
CA ILE A 105 -5.32 -7.43 11.91
C ILE A 105 -4.77 -7.42 10.49
N LEU A 106 -5.65 -7.54 9.50
CA LEU A 106 -5.31 -7.48 8.09
C LEU A 106 -6.34 -6.67 7.32
N ASN A 107 -5.93 -6.07 6.22
CA ASN A 107 -6.81 -5.36 5.29
C ASN A 107 -6.19 -5.27 3.90
N GLY A 108 -6.99 -4.87 2.90
CA GLY A 108 -6.57 -4.46 1.57
C GLY A 108 -7.13 -3.10 1.20
N SER A 109 -6.55 -2.45 0.20
CA SER A 109 -7.18 -1.30 -0.44
C SER A 109 -6.70 -1.12 -1.88
N THR A 110 -7.63 -0.80 -2.76
CA THR A 110 -7.39 -0.45 -4.16
C THR A 110 -7.46 1.06 -4.34
N ARG A 111 -6.45 1.60 -5.03
CA ARG A 111 -6.31 3.01 -5.35
C ARG A 111 -6.12 3.19 -6.86
N PRO A 112 -6.13 4.43 -7.38
CA PRO A 112 -5.92 4.64 -8.81
C PRO A 112 -4.63 4.01 -9.34
N ASP A 113 -3.51 4.08 -8.61
CA ASP A 113 -2.18 3.67 -9.09
C ASP A 113 -1.64 2.39 -8.43
N TYR A 114 -2.25 1.93 -7.34
CA TYR A 114 -1.76 0.77 -6.59
C TYR A 114 -2.86 0.02 -5.86
N THR A 115 -2.59 -1.23 -5.57
CA THR A 115 -3.35 -2.05 -4.60
C THR A 115 -2.37 -2.49 -3.52
N ASN A 116 -2.75 -2.32 -2.25
CA ASN A 116 -1.91 -2.75 -1.14
C ASN A 116 -2.66 -3.66 -0.18
N TYR A 117 -1.87 -4.52 0.46
CA TYR A 117 -2.31 -5.42 1.52
C TYR A 117 -1.49 -5.08 2.75
N ILE A 118 -2.14 -5.00 3.90
CA ILE A 118 -1.53 -4.56 5.15
C ILE A 118 -1.88 -5.52 6.27
N GLU A 119 -0.88 -5.86 7.07
CA GLU A 119 -1.00 -6.62 8.30
C GLU A 119 -0.32 -5.87 9.44
N THR A 120 -0.94 -5.91 10.61
CA THR A 120 -0.31 -5.46 11.86
C THR A 120 -0.50 -6.55 12.90
N ALA A 121 0.60 -7.01 13.48
CA ALA A 121 0.57 -8.15 14.39
C ALA A 121 1.75 -8.10 15.38
N PRO A 122 1.77 -8.92 16.45
CA PRO A 122 2.97 -9.16 17.23
C PRO A 122 4.12 -9.63 16.33
N VAL A 123 5.35 -9.22 16.62
CA VAL A 123 6.54 -9.53 15.81
C VAL A 123 6.74 -11.02 15.57
N SER A 124 6.29 -11.89 16.51
CA SER A 124 6.32 -13.33 16.35
C SER A 124 5.50 -13.86 15.17
N ALA A 125 4.54 -13.08 14.65
CA ALA A 125 3.74 -13.42 13.49
C ALA A 125 4.37 -13.00 12.15
N LEU A 126 5.53 -12.31 12.15
CA LEU A 126 6.14 -11.80 10.92
C LEU A 126 6.46 -12.94 9.92
N ARG A 127 7.04 -14.06 10.37
CA ARG A 127 7.34 -15.19 9.49
C ARG A 127 6.09 -15.77 8.81
N PRO A 128 5.01 -16.15 9.53
CA PRO A 128 3.78 -16.60 8.89
C PRO A 128 3.14 -15.53 7.97
N ILE A 129 3.22 -14.24 8.30
CA ILE A 129 2.75 -13.17 7.41
C ILE A 129 3.54 -13.19 6.09
N LEU A 130 4.86 -13.14 6.14
CA LEU A 130 5.71 -13.15 4.95
C LEU A 130 5.52 -14.41 4.10
N TRP A 131 5.33 -15.57 4.75
CA TRP A 131 5.03 -16.82 4.06
C TRP A 131 3.70 -16.73 3.29
N LEU A 132 2.62 -16.24 3.92
CA LEU A 132 1.31 -16.08 3.30
C LEU A 132 1.36 -15.08 2.14
N GLU A 133 2.05 -13.95 2.32
CA GLU A 133 2.23 -12.94 1.28
C GLU A 133 2.99 -13.48 0.07
N ALA A 134 4.06 -14.23 0.32
CA ALA A 134 4.82 -14.88 -0.74
C ALA A 134 4.00 -15.95 -1.47
N ASP A 135 3.16 -16.68 -0.75
CA ASP A 135 2.32 -17.74 -1.32
C ASP A 135 1.25 -17.14 -2.27
N ARG A 136 0.51 -16.12 -1.83
CA ARG A 136 -0.47 -15.46 -2.72
C ARG A 136 0.14 -14.65 -3.86
N MET A 137 1.40 -14.20 -3.74
CA MET A 137 2.13 -13.61 -4.87
C MET A 137 2.46 -14.66 -5.94
N LYS A 138 2.73 -15.90 -5.56
CA LYS A 138 3.01 -17.01 -6.50
C LYS A 138 1.78 -17.42 -7.27
N THR A 139 0.67 -17.67 -6.58
CA THR A 139 -0.57 -18.18 -7.17
C THR A 139 -1.76 -17.96 -6.25
N LEU A 140 -2.97 -18.07 -6.80
CA LEU A 140 -4.24 -18.04 -6.06
C LEU A 140 -5.05 -19.29 -6.38
N ASP A 141 -6.11 -19.53 -5.61
CA ASP A 141 -7.16 -20.48 -5.96
C ASP A 141 -8.07 -19.87 -7.05
N PHE A 142 -7.66 -20.03 -8.31
CA PHE A 142 -8.41 -19.60 -9.48
C PHE A 142 -9.56 -20.58 -9.76
N SER A 143 -10.65 -20.48 -9.01
CA SER A 143 -11.84 -21.29 -9.20
C SER A 143 -13.07 -20.44 -9.57
N GLU A 144 -13.97 -21.01 -10.39
CA GLU A 144 -15.25 -20.36 -10.73
C GLU A 144 -16.06 -20.02 -9.47
N THR A 145 -15.99 -20.87 -8.46
CA THR A 145 -16.68 -20.66 -7.18
C THR A 145 -16.17 -19.41 -6.47
N ASN A 146 -14.84 -19.23 -6.37
CA ASN A 146 -14.25 -18.05 -5.76
C ASN A 146 -14.54 -16.80 -6.58
N LEU A 147 -14.37 -16.86 -7.90
CA LEU A 147 -14.67 -15.73 -8.79
C LEU A 147 -16.13 -15.29 -8.63
N LYS A 148 -17.08 -16.21 -8.77
CA LYS A 148 -18.51 -15.90 -8.68
C LYS A 148 -18.88 -15.33 -7.31
N ASN A 149 -18.35 -15.91 -6.25
CA ASN A 149 -18.57 -15.41 -4.89
C ASN A 149 -18.08 -13.97 -4.72
N GLN A 150 -16.88 -13.66 -5.22
CA GLN A 150 -16.33 -12.30 -5.08
C GLN A 150 -17.01 -11.29 -5.99
N GLN A 151 -17.45 -11.66 -7.17
CA GLN A 151 -18.32 -10.82 -8.00
C GLN A 151 -19.58 -10.40 -7.23
N ASP A 152 -20.21 -11.33 -6.53
CA ASP A 152 -21.44 -11.04 -5.76
C ASP A 152 -21.12 -10.19 -4.51
N VAL A 153 -20.00 -10.42 -3.81
CA VAL A 153 -19.55 -9.61 -2.67
C VAL A 153 -19.28 -8.16 -3.09
N VAL A 154 -18.51 -7.96 -4.15
CA VAL A 154 -18.19 -6.60 -4.65
C VAL A 154 -19.44 -5.86 -5.10
N LYS A 155 -20.37 -6.54 -5.79
CA LYS A 155 -21.66 -5.93 -6.14
C LYS A 155 -22.48 -5.51 -4.92
N GLU A 156 -22.46 -6.30 -3.85
CA GLU A 156 -23.14 -5.94 -2.60
C GLU A 156 -22.44 -4.76 -1.92
N GLU A 157 -21.14 -4.71 -1.95
CA GLU A 157 -20.38 -3.57 -1.45
C GLU A 157 -20.72 -2.28 -2.22
N ILE A 158 -20.80 -2.32 -3.54
CA ILE A 158 -21.23 -1.19 -4.37
C ILE A 158 -22.63 -0.73 -3.97
N ARG A 159 -23.56 -1.65 -3.74
CA ARG A 159 -24.92 -1.29 -3.26
C ARG A 159 -24.85 -0.54 -1.93
N ASN A 160 -24.08 -1.07 -0.98
CA ASN A 160 -24.03 -0.54 0.38
C ASN A 160 -23.24 0.76 0.49
N ASN A 161 -22.10 0.88 -0.19
CA ASN A 161 -21.17 2.01 -0.03
C ASN A 161 -21.40 3.13 -1.06
N VAL A 162 -22.04 2.81 -2.20
CA VAL A 162 -22.27 3.78 -3.28
C VAL A 162 -23.76 4.05 -3.47
N GLN A 163 -24.55 3.03 -3.82
CA GLN A 163 -25.94 3.23 -4.24
C GLN A 163 -26.89 3.59 -3.09
N ASN A 164 -26.69 3.01 -1.92
CA ASN A 164 -27.54 3.21 -0.73
C ASN A 164 -27.05 4.35 0.18
N GLN A 165 -25.95 5.03 -0.15
CA GLN A 165 -25.43 6.14 0.64
C GLN A 165 -25.80 7.49 0.00
N PRO A 166 -26.20 8.48 0.80
CA PRO A 166 -26.34 9.86 0.32
C PRO A 166 -24.97 10.34 -0.24
N TYR A 167 -24.96 10.80 -1.49
CA TYR A 167 -23.74 11.21 -2.21
C TYR A 167 -22.68 10.09 -2.30
N GLY A 168 -23.08 8.83 -2.20
CA GLY A 168 -22.20 7.68 -2.37
C GLY A 168 -21.54 7.71 -3.74
N GLY A 169 -20.22 7.58 -3.77
CA GLY A 169 -19.45 7.66 -5.02
C GLY A 169 -19.12 9.07 -5.51
N PHE A 170 -19.80 10.13 -5.04
CA PHE A 170 -19.63 11.48 -5.56
C PHE A 170 -18.15 11.94 -5.61
N MET A 171 -17.40 11.75 -4.50
CA MET A 171 -16.03 12.23 -4.40
C MET A 171 -15.01 11.44 -5.22
N TRP A 172 -15.20 10.13 -5.37
CA TRP A 172 -14.20 9.25 -6.00
C TRP A 172 -14.63 8.61 -7.31
N ILE A 173 -15.92 8.68 -7.66
CA ILE A 173 -16.47 8.20 -8.95
C ILE A 173 -16.88 9.38 -9.80
N ASP A 174 -17.94 10.12 -9.38
CA ASP A 174 -18.56 11.13 -10.24
C ASP A 174 -17.62 12.29 -10.58
N ILE A 175 -16.84 12.79 -9.60
CA ILE A 175 -15.87 13.87 -9.84
C ILE A 175 -14.80 13.41 -10.82
N GLY A 176 -14.24 12.22 -10.68
CA GLY A 176 -13.25 11.66 -11.59
C GLY A 176 -13.79 11.58 -13.02
N MET A 177 -14.97 11.01 -13.17
CA MET A 177 -15.64 10.86 -14.47
C MET A 177 -16.00 12.20 -15.14
N GLN A 178 -16.22 13.27 -14.37
CA GLN A 178 -16.51 14.60 -14.89
C GLN A 178 -15.25 15.43 -15.16
N ALA A 179 -14.19 15.25 -14.36
CA ALA A 179 -13.00 16.08 -14.40
C ALA A 179 -11.96 15.63 -15.43
N PHE A 180 -11.94 14.33 -15.78
CA PHE A 180 -10.93 13.77 -16.67
C PHE A 180 -11.54 13.25 -17.96
N GLN A 181 -10.73 13.30 -19.05
CA GLN A 181 -11.14 12.86 -20.38
C GLN A 181 -10.54 11.50 -20.75
N LYS A 182 -9.39 11.15 -20.16
CA LYS A 182 -8.71 9.90 -20.45
C LYS A 182 -9.28 8.76 -19.63
N TRP A 183 -9.47 7.63 -20.28
CA TRP A 183 -9.99 6.40 -19.66
C TRP A 183 -9.33 6.06 -18.31
N GLU A 184 -8.03 6.17 -18.23
CA GLU A 184 -7.26 5.85 -17.03
C GLU A 184 -7.70 6.63 -15.78
N ASN A 185 -8.36 7.78 -15.94
CA ASN A 185 -8.83 8.63 -14.86
C ASN A 185 -10.35 8.86 -14.89
N ASN A 186 -11.03 8.40 -15.93
CA ASN A 186 -12.43 8.71 -16.21
C ASN A 186 -13.27 7.42 -16.27
N HIS A 187 -13.14 6.56 -15.26
CA HIS A 187 -14.02 5.41 -15.11
C HIS A 187 -14.26 5.10 -13.63
N ASP A 188 -15.32 4.33 -13.38
CA ASP A 188 -15.68 3.90 -12.04
C ASP A 188 -14.78 2.75 -11.58
N GLY A 189 -13.91 3.02 -10.62
CA GLY A 189 -13.01 2.03 -10.06
C GLY A 189 -13.67 1.02 -9.11
N TYR A 190 -14.90 1.25 -8.64
CA TYR A 190 -15.69 0.21 -7.99
C TYR A 190 -16.20 -0.83 -8.99
N GLY A 191 -16.47 -0.39 -10.21
CA GLY A 191 -16.88 -1.22 -11.32
C GLY A 191 -18.38 -1.27 -11.59
N SER A 192 -18.72 -1.42 -12.86
CA SER A 192 -20.09 -1.69 -13.27
C SER A 192 -20.43 -3.16 -13.01
N PHE A 193 -21.69 -3.44 -12.67
CA PHE A 193 -22.16 -4.82 -12.50
C PHE A 193 -21.94 -5.66 -13.76
N LYS A 194 -22.13 -5.04 -14.94
CA LYS A 194 -21.90 -5.69 -16.22
C LYS A 194 -20.46 -6.15 -16.40
N ASP A 195 -19.51 -5.28 -16.07
CA ASP A 195 -18.08 -5.58 -16.25
C ASP A 195 -17.60 -6.60 -15.21
N LEU A 196 -18.07 -6.48 -13.97
CA LEU A 196 -17.78 -7.45 -12.91
C LEU A 196 -18.30 -8.85 -13.26
N GLU A 197 -19.55 -8.95 -13.75
CA GLU A 197 -20.15 -10.23 -14.17
C GLU A 197 -19.51 -10.80 -15.45
N GLY A 198 -18.96 -9.93 -16.29
CA GLY A 198 -18.25 -10.33 -17.51
C GLY A 198 -16.81 -10.80 -17.28
N ALA A 199 -16.28 -10.69 -16.05
CA ALA A 199 -14.95 -11.17 -15.73
C ALA A 199 -14.89 -12.71 -15.76
N THR A 200 -13.87 -13.26 -16.42
CA THR A 200 -13.65 -14.68 -16.56
C THR A 200 -12.42 -15.16 -15.79
N LEU A 201 -12.28 -16.45 -15.53
CA LEU A 201 -11.06 -17.00 -14.92
C LEU A 201 -9.81 -16.65 -15.73
N ALA A 202 -9.89 -16.70 -17.06
CA ALA A 202 -8.76 -16.33 -17.92
C ALA A 202 -8.34 -14.87 -17.75
N ASP A 203 -9.30 -13.95 -17.55
CA ASP A 203 -9.02 -12.54 -17.21
C ASP A 203 -8.29 -12.43 -15.86
N VAL A 204 -8.77 -13.18 -14.86
CA VAL A 204 -8.19 -13.17 -13.50
C VAL A 204 -6.78 -13.76 -13.50
N GLU A 205 -6.56 -14.91 -14.11
CA GLU A 205 -5.24 -15.52 -14.25
C GLU A 205 -4.28 -14.60 -14.99
N GLY A 206 -4.74 -13.97 -16.08
CA GLY A 206 -3.98 -13.00 -16.86
C GLY A 206 -3.57 -11.80 -16.03
N PHE A 207 -4.49 -11.23 -15.27
CA PHE A 207 -4.23 -10.06 -14.44
C PHE A 207 -3.23 -10.36 -13.30
N HIS A 208 -3.37 -11.51 -12.64
CA HIS A 208 -2.39 -11.95 -11.64
C HIS A 208 -1.01 -12.13 -12.26
N ARG A 209 -0.93 -12.83 -13.39
CA ARG A 209 0.32 -13.06 -14.10
C ARG A 209 1.00 -11.75 -14.51
N ASP A 210 0.23 -10.77 -14.96
CA ASP A 210 0.77 -9.55 -15.56
C ASP A 210 1.16 -8.50 -14.50
N TYR A 211 0.49 -8.47 -13.33
CA TYR A 211 0.65 -7.39 -12.37
C TYR A 211 1.15 -7.81 -10.98
N TYR A 212 0.91 -9.04 -10.54
CA TYR A 212 1.20 -9.49 -9.18
C TYR A 212 2.53 -10.24 -9.08
N GLY A 213 3.58 -9.68 -9.68
CA GLY A 213 4.93 -10.21 -9.63
C GLY A 213 5.84 -9.41 -8.69
N PRO A 214 6.97 -10.01 -8.24
CA PRO A 214 7.90 -9.36 -7.31
C PRO A 214 8.50 -8.06 -7.88
N ASN A 215 8.83 -8.01 -9.16
CA ASN A 215 9.37 -6.83 -9.82
C ASN A 215 8.34 -5.71 -10.07
N ASN A 216 7.07 -5.91 -9.69
CA ASN A 216 6.01 -4.90 -9.70
C ASN A 216 5.50 -4.61 -8.28
N ALA A 217 6.23 -5.01 -7.24
CA ALA A 217 5.83 -4.88 -5.84
C ALA A 217 6.90 -4.22 -4.97
N VAL A 218 6.45 -3.63 -3.87
CA VAL A 218 7.28 -3.14 -2.77
C VAL A 218 6.73 -3.72 -1.48
N ILE A 219 7.61 -4.24 -0.63
CA ILE A 219 7.26 -4.65 0.75
C ILE A 219 7.81 -3.62 1.72
N GLY A 220 6.94 -3.03 2.53
CA GLY A 220 7.29 -2.21 3.67
C GLY A 220 7.15 -3.00 4.97
N ILE A 221 8.17 -2.97 5.83
CA ILE A 221 8.15 -3.60 7.17
C ILE A 221 8.54 -2.55 8.19
N VAL A 222 7.67 -2.30 9.16
CA VAL A 222 7.92 -1.32 10.23
C VAL A 222 7.63 -1.97 11.58
N GLY A 223 8.57 -1.87 12.54
CA GLY A 223 8.36 -2.39 13.88
C GLY A 223 9.60 -3.01 14.53
N ASP A 224 9.38 -3.91 15.49
CA ASP A 224 10.42 -4.50 16.32
C ASP A 224 11.20 -5.61 15.58
N ILE A 225 11.88 -5.21 14.52
CA ILE A 225 12.71 -6.11 13.71
C ILE A 225 13.94 -5.37 13.19
N ALA A 226 15.12 -5.98 13.30
CA ALA A 226 16.33 -5.42 12.73
C ALA A 226 16.31 -5.49 11.19
N PRO A 227 16.77 -4.46 10.47
CA PRO A 227 16.73 -4.46 9.00
C PRO A 227 17.38 -5.66 8.35
N ALA A 228 18.54 -6.09 8.84
CA ALA A 228 19.25 -7.26 8.29
C ALA A 228 18.44 -8.56 8.45
N GLU A 229 17.74 -8.73 9.57
CA GLU A 229 16.89 -9.89 9.81
C GLU A 229 15.64 -9.85 8.91
N ALA A 230 14.99 -8.69 8.78
CA ALA A 230 13.85 -8.53 7.89
C ALA A 230 14.22 -8.82 6.43
N PHE A 231 15.36 -8.31 5.95
CA PHE A 231 15.84 -8.60 4.59
C PHE A 231 16.09 -10.08 4.37
N ALA A 232 16.75 -10.76 5.33
CA ALA A 232 17.00 -12.20 5.24
C ALA A 232 15.68 -13.02 5.20
N MET A 233 14.68 -12.65 5.98
CA MET A 233 13.38 -13.30 5.94
C MET A 233 12.66 -13.08 4.61
N VAL A 234 12.68 -11.85 4.07
CA VAL A 234 12.07 -11.59 2.77
C VAL A 234 12.78 -12.35 1.66
N GLU A 235 14.11 -12.41 1.67
CA GLU A 235 14.89 -13.23 0.73
C GLU A 235 14.51 -14.71 0.82
N GLU A 236 14.35 -15.26 2.03
CA GLU A 236 13.96 -16.64 2.27
C GLU A 236 12.61 -17.00 1.61
N TYR A 237 11.61 -16.12 1.72
CA TYR A 237 10.25 -16.41 1.24
C TYR A 237 10.00 -15.97 -0.21
N PHE A 238 10.59 -14.86 -0.62
CA PHE A 238 10.30 -14.22 -1.91
C PHE A 238 11.40 -14.39 -2.96
N GLY A 239 12.64 -14.63 -2.56
CA GLY A 239 13.79 -14.65 -3.47
C GLY A 239 13.66 -15.66 -4.62
N ALA A 240 13.01 -16.80 -4.38
CA ALA A 240 12.79 -17.82 -5.40
C ALA A 240 11.58 -17.55 -6.31
N ILE A 241 10.78 -16.50 -6.06
CA ILE A 241 9.65 -16.15 -6.93
C ILE A 241 10.22 -15.48 -8.19
N PRO A 242 9.94 -15.99 -9.39
CA PRO A 242 10.50 -15.43 -10.61
C PRO A 242 9.92 -14.04 -10.90
N ALA A 243 10.76 -13.14 -11.41
CA ALA A 243 10.30 -11.89 -11.99
C ALA A 243 9.33 -12.18 -13.15
N ARG A 244 8.37 -11.29 -13.33
CA ARG A 244 7.36 -11.38 -14.41
C ARG A 244 7.64 -10.34 -15.50
N PRO A 245 7.07 -10.48 -16.70
CA PRO A 245 7.16 -9.42 -17.71
C PRO A 245 6.71 -8.08 -17.09
N THR A 246 7.46 -7.02 -17.34
CA THR A 246 7.12 -5.70 -16.81
C THR A 246 5.77 -5.27 -17.38
N PRO A 247 4.78 -4.95 -16.53
CA PRO A 247 3.48 -4.53 -17.02
C PRO A 247 3.59 -3.24 -17.84
N PRO A 248 2.72 -3.04 -18.85
CA PRO A 248 2.69 -1.80 -19.60
C PRO A 248 2.35 -0.64 -18.67
N ARG A 249 3.28 0.32 -18.53
CA ARG A 249 3.02 1.57 -17.81
C ARG A 249 2.18 2.47 -18.69
N ARG A 250 0.92 2.68 -18.36
CA ARG A 250 0.10 3.68 -19.01
C ARG A 250 0.52 5.07 -18.54
N SER A 251 0.65 6.02 -19.47
CA SER A 251 1.05 7.39 -19.14
C SER A 251 -0.02 8.08 -18.29
N SER A 252 0.29 8.39 -17.05
CA SER A 252 -0.58 9.15 -16.13
C SER A 252 -0.72 10.64 -16.49
N ARG A 253 -0.03 11.13 -17.54
CA ARG A 253 -0.14 12.52 -17.96
C ARG A 253 -1.51 12.73 -18.62
N SER A 254 -2.47 13.18 -17.83
CA SER A 254 -3.65 13.86 -18.36
C SER A 254 -3.18 15.16 -19.01
N THR A 255 -3.39 15.29 -20.30
CA THR A 255 -3.48 16.62 -20.91
C THR A 255 -4.86 17.15 -20.50
N ALA A 256 -4.87 18.13 -19.60
CA ALA A 256 -6.06 18.92 -19.31
C ALA A 256 -6.58 19.55 -20.58
#